data_c116ef151b7922eb27e56bb73a5949a6
#
_entry.id   c116ef151b7922eb27e56bb73a5949a6
#
_cell.length_a   1.000
_cell.length_b   1.000
_cell.length_c   1.000
_cell.angle_alpha   90.00
_cell.angle_beta   90.00
_cell.angle_gamma   90.00
#
_symmetry.space_group_name_H-M   'P 1'
#
loop_
_entity.id
_entity.type
_entity.pdbx_description
1 polymer ?
#
loop_
_entity_poly.entity_id
_entity_poly.type
_entity_poly.pdbx_seq_one_letter_code
_entity_poly.pdbx_strand_id
1 'polypeptide(L)'
;MRCMVATPTRALFEGEITYAGIPGADGAYGVLPGHELMLSLNRQGGVLTLDLGENGQDRREFLIMGGATQVFNDKVTVLARYGTAVEDIDEAAVRAEADACRQIVADLDQRNDPQDQATLETNRKMLEWCEAQLNYVAAR
;
A
#
# COMPACT_ATOMS: atom_id res chain seq x y z
N MET A 1 16.14 6.40 12.45
CA MET A 1 16.25 6.47 10.96
C MET A 1 15.05 7.18 10.37
N ARG A 2 15.28 7.86 9.31
CA ARG A 2 14.25 8.63 8.61
C ARG A 2 13.38 7.73 7.77
N CYS A 3 12.08 8.01 7.70
CA CYS A 3 11.15 7.23 6.86
C CYS A 3 10.23 8.14 6.09
N MET A 4 9.99 7.80 4.83
CA MET A 4 8.96 8.40 4.01
C MET A 4 8.10 7.31 3.37
N VAL A 5 6.79 7.46 3.47
CA VAL A 5 5.81 6.58 2.83
C VAL A 5 4.94 7.44 1.93
N ALA A 6 4.89 7.11 0.65
CA ALA A 6 4.15 7.92 -0.32
C ALA A 6 3.48 7.06 -1.40
N THR A 7 2.40 7.60 -1.93
CA THR A 7 1.77 7.13 -3.17
C THR A 7 1.97 8.22 -4.23
N PRO A 8 1.63 7.97 -5.51
CA PRO A 8 1.75 9.01 -6.54
C PRO A 8 0.95 10.27 -6.26
N THR A 9 -0.09 10.20 -5.44
CA THR A 9 -0.99 11.34 -5.19
C THR A 9 -0.73 12.05 -3.87
N ARG A 10 -0.07 11.41 -2.89
CA ARG A 10 0.16 12.04 -1.58
C ARG A 10 1.22 11.32 -0.76
N ALA A 11 1.79 12.04 0.20
CA ALA A 11 2.62 11.46 1.24
C ALA A 11 1.70 10.94 2.36
N LEU A 12 1.95 9.72 2.81
CA LEU A 12 1.20 9.11 3.92
C LEU A 12 1.91 9.30 5.25
N PHE A 13 3.25 9.35 5.24
CA PHE A 13 4.05 9.51 6.44
C PHE A 13 5.42 10.08 6.08
N GLU A 14 5.94 10.93 6.94
CA GLU A 14 7.32 11.38 6.89
C GLU A 14 7.78 11.73 8.31
N GLY A 15 8.86 11.10 8.76
CA GLY A 15 9.39 11.34 10.10
C GLY A 15 10.43 10.32 10.52
N GLU A 16 10.82 10.41 11.79
CA GLU A 16 11.77 9.48 12.40
C GLU A 16 11.07 8.23 12.89
N ILE A 17 11.70 7.08 12.65
CA ILE A 17 11.20 5.77 13.11
C ILE A 17 12.34 4.99 13.75
N THR A 18 11.99 4.01 14.56
CA THR A 18 12.95 3.08 15.17
C THR A 18 12.92 1.71 14.53
N TYR A 19 11.85 1.39 13.80
CA TYR A 19 11.68 0.10 13.12
C TYR A 19 10.68 0.24 11.97
N ALA A 20 10.92 -0.51 10.91
CA ALA A 20 9.95 -0.64 9.82
C ALA A 20 9.76 -2.12 9.47
N GLY A 21 8.53 -2.60 9.50
CA GLY A 21 8.15 -3.92 9.00
C GLY A 21 7.62 -3.78 7.59
N ILE A 22 8.35 -4.32 6.62
CA ILE A 22 8.07 -4.14 5.19
C ILE A 22 7.35 -5.36 4.63
N PRO A 23 6.19 -5.20 3.97
CA PRO A 23 5.51 -6.32 3.32
C PRO A 23 6.10 -6.56 1.93
N GLY A 24 7.27 -7.19 1.88
CA GLY A 24 7.94 -7.50 0.62
C GLY A 24 7.20 -8.54 -0.20
N ALA A 25 7.35 -8.48 -1.53
CA ALA A 25 6.73 -9.44 -2.43
C ALA A 25 7.25 -10.87 -2.20
N ASP A 26 8.54 -10.98 -1.84
CA ASP A 26 9.19 -12.27 -1.58
C ASP A 26 9.15 -12.67 -0.10
N GLY A 27 8.49 -11.90 0.73
CA GLY A 27 8.37 -12.14 2.16
C GLY A 27 8.54 -10.87 2.96
N ALA A 28 7.89 -10.82 4.12
CA ALA A 28 7.99 -9.69 5.03
C ALA A 28 9.38 -9.65 5.68
N TYR A 29 9.89 -8.45 5.90
CA TYR A 29 11.17 -8.27 6.59
C TYR A 29 11.16 -7.02 7.44
N GLY A 30 12.05 -6.97 8.43
CA GLY A 30 12.20 -5.83 9.32
C GLY A 30 13.45 -5.02 9.00
N VAL A 31 13.35 -3.70 9.19
CA VAL A 31 14.46 -2.77 9.00
C VAL A 31 14.71 -2.05 10.32
N LEU A 32 15.94 -2.13 10.79
CA LEU A 32 16.43 -1.41 11.98
C LEU A 32 17.45 -0.36 11.55
N PRO A 33 17.73 0.67 12.40
CA PRO A 33 18.78 1.63 12.10
C PRO A 33 20.11 0.92 11.79
N GLY A 34 20.82 1.40 10.75
CA GLY A 34 22.05 0.79 10.29
C GLY A 34 21.88 -0.36 9.30
N HIS A 35 20.66 -0.62 8.86
CA HIS A 35 20.39 -1.65 7.86
C HIS A 35 21.12 -1.36 6.56
N GLU A 36 21.61 -2.41 5.90
CA GLU A 36 22.32 -2.31 4.63
C GLU A 36 21.43 -1.80 3.50
N LEU A 37 22.07 -1.30 2.44
CA LEU A 37 21.38 -0.89 1.21
C LEU A 37 20.51 -2.03 0.70
N MET A 38 19.23 -1.72 0.45
CA MET A 38 18.27 -2.70 -0.05
C MET A 38 17.24 -2.03 -0.94
N LEU A 39 16.85 -2.74 -1.99
CA LEU A 39 15.73 -2.34 -2.84
C LEU A 39 14.87 -3.58 -3.06
N SER A 40 13.59 -3.48 -2.75
CA SER A 40 12.66 -4.60 -2.89
C SER A 40 11.31 -4.16 -3.40
N LEU A 41 10.60 -5.07 -4.05
CA LEU A 41 9.23 -4.84 -4.47
C LEU A 41 8.28 -5.09 -3.30
N ASN A 42 7.23 -4.29 -3.19
CA ASN A 42 6.19 -4.46 -2.19
C ASN A 42 5.15 -5.47 -2.64
N ARG A 43 4.55 -6.16 -1.67
CA ARG A 43 3.46 -7.09 -1.91
C ARG A 43 2.21 -6.37 -2.45
N GLN A 44 1.38 -7.09 -3.18
CA GLN A 44 0.07 -6.62 -3.64
C GLN A 44 -0.95 -6.77 -2.49
N GLY A 45 -0.97 -5.77 -1.61
CA GLY A 45 -1.84 -5.78 -0.43
C GLY A 45 -1.17 -6.37 0.81
N GLY A 46 -0.37 -5.57 1.49
CA GLY A 46 0.29 -5.96 2.73
C GLY A 46 0.32 -4.82 3.73
N VAL A 47 0.57 -5.14 5.00
CA VAL A 47 0.62 -4.15 6.07
C VAL A 47 2.05 -3.71 6.31
N LEU A 48 2.28 -2.41 6.16
CA LEU A 48 3.51 -1.74 6.53
C LEU A 48 3.39 -1.29 7.98
N THR A 49 4.35 -1.66 8.82
CA THR A 49 4.35 -1.29 10.24
C THR A 49 5.54 -0.37 10.51
N LEU A 50 5.28 0.76 11.17
CA LEU A 50 6.31 1.70 11.58
C LEU A 50 6.25 1.89 13.09
N ASP A 51 7.38 1.72 13.77
CA ASP A 51 7.48 2.00 15.20
C ASP A 51 8.19 3.33 15.42
N LEU A 52 7.56 4.20 16.19
CA LEU A 52 8.00 5.56 16.48
C LEU A 52 8.20 5.71 17.99
N GLY A 53 8.79 6.85 18.38
CA GLY A 53 9.05 7.17 19.77
C GLY A 53 10.40 6.64 20.24
N GLU A 54 10.85 7.09 21.41
CA GLU A 54 12.19 6.77 21.92
C GLU A 54 12.42 5.27 22.08
N ASN A 55 11.38 4.51 22.43
CA ASN A 55 11.46 3.07 22.64
C ASN A 55 10.57 2.30 21.66
N GLY A 56 10.15 2.94 20.56
CA GLY A 56 9.30 2.29 19.57
C GLY A 56 7.89 1.95 20.08
N GLN A 57 7.39 2.70 21.06
CA GLN A 57 6.11 2.41 21.68
C GLN A 57 4.90 2.92 20.91
N ASP A 58 5.10 3.82 19.93
CA ASP A 58 4.02 4.32 19.08
C ASP A 58 4.09 3.60 17.73
N ARG A 59 3.10 2.76 17.46
CA ARG A 59 3.05 1.97 16.24
C ARG A 59 2.04 2.55 15.25
N ARG A 60 2.47 2.73 14.02
CA ARG A 60 1.61 3.14 12.91
C ARG A 60 1.54 2.03 11.86
N GLU A 61 0.37 1.78 11.36
CA GLU A 61 0.16 0.74 10.36
C GLU A 61 -0.51 1.31 9.12
N PHE A 62 -0.01 0.88 7.96
CA PHE A 62 -0.54 1.29 6.66
C PHE A 62 -0.79 0.05 5.84
N LEU A 63 -1.93 0.01 5.16
CA LEU A 63 -2.14 -0.99 4.12
C LEU A 63 -1.58 -0.40 2.83
N ILE A 64 -0.70 -1.14 2.16
CA ILE A 64 -0.10 -0.70 0.90
C ILE A 64 -0.24 -1.78 -0.17
N MET A 65 -0.19 -1.38 -1.42
CA MET A 65 -0.26 -2.30 -2.56
C MET A 65 0.73 -1.87 -3.63
N GLY A 66 1.64 -2.77 -3.95
CA GLY A 66 2.62 -2.58 -5.02
C GLY A 66 3.70 -1.55 -4.71
N GLY A 67 4.45 -1.20 -5.74
CA GLY A 67 5.56 -0.27 -5.63
C GLY A 67 6.81 -0.93 -5.09
N ALA A 68 7.71 -0.11 -4.52
CA ALA A 68 9.01 -0.58 -4.06
C ALA A 68 9.44 0.14 -2.79
N THR A 69 10.28 -0.53 -2.02
CA THR A 69 10.89 0.02 -0.81
C THR A 69 12.40 0.08 -1.00
N GLN A 70 12.99 1.22 -0.67
CA GLN A 70 14.43 1.43 -0.70
C GLN A 70 14.92 1.74 0.71
N VAL A 71 16.02 1.08 1.11
CA VAL A 71 16.75 1.39 2.34
C VAL A 71 18.13 1.87 1.93
N PHE A 72 18.47 3.09 2.30
CA PHE A 72 19.74 3.71 1.92
C PHE A 72 20.09 4.85 2.88
N ASN A 73 21.34 4.87 3.36
CA ASN A 73 21.84 5.94 4.24
C ASN A 73 20.93 6.23 5.44
N ASP A 74 20.56 5.17 6.16
CA ASP A 74 19.68 5.27 7.35
C ASP A 74 18.32 5.92 7.03
N LYS A 75 17.85 5.72 5.80
CA LYS A 75 16.56 6.22 5.35
C LYS A 75 15.77 5.09 4.68
N VAL A 76 14.51 4.96 5.08
CA VAL A 76 13.56 4.03 4.46
C VAL A 76 12.58 4.82 3.61
N THR A 77 12.51 4.51 2.33
CA THR A 77 11.57 5.13 1.41
C THR A 77 10.63 4.05 0.88
N VAL A 78 9.36 4.16 1.22
CA VAL A 78 8.32 3.24 0.74
C VAL A 78 7.45 3.97 -0.27
N LEU A 79 7.53 3.56 -1.52
CA LEU A 79 6.70 4.08 -2.59
C LEU A 79 5.69 3.00 -2.95
N ALA A 80 4.42 3.25 -2.66
CA ALA A 80 3.35 2.31 -2.94
C ALA A 80 2.48 2.83 -4.07
N ARG A 81 1.93 1.93 -4.86
CA ARG A 81 0.97 2.30 -5.89
C ARG A 81 -0.32 2.81 -5.25
N TYR A 82 -0.80 2.09 -4.25
CA TYR A 82 -1.93 2.48 -3.40
C TYR A 82 -1.54 2.30 -1.95
N GLY A 83 -2.06 3.16 -1.10
CA GLY A 83 -1.80 3.07 0.33
C GLY A 83 -2.75 3.93 1.13
N THR A 84 -2.99 3.52 2.37
CA THR A 84 -3.80 4.27 3.33
C THR A 84 -3.39 3.87 4.74
N ALA A 85 -3.50 4.80 5.69
CA ALA A 85 -3.45 4.43 7.09
C ALA A 85 -4.62 3.48 7.38
N VAL A 86 -4.39 2.42 8.17
CA VAL A 86 -5.43 1.41 8.39
C VAL A 86 -6.66 1.97 9.11
N GLU A 87 -6.47 2.98 9.97
CA GLU A 87 -7.58 3.64 10.66
C GLU A 87 -8.43 4.52 9.75
N ASP A 88 -7.93 4.87 8.56
CA ASP A 88 -8.65 5.71 7.60
C ASP A 88 -9.50 4.90 6.60
N ILE A 89 -9.47 3.58 6.69
CA ILE A 89 -10.27 2.74 5.80
C ILE A 89 -11.76 2.86 6.18
N ASP A 90 -12.54 3.41 5.26
CA ASP A 90 -14.01 3.50 5.39
C ASP A 90 -14.63 2.34 4.61
N GLU A 91 -15.08 1.32 5.34
CA GLU A 91 -15.60 0.10 4.72
C GLU A 91 -16.76 0.38 3.76
N ALA A 92 -17.71 1.24 4.16
CA ALA A 92 -18.87 1.53 3.33
C ALA A 92 -18.48 2.25 2.03
N ALA A 93 -17.57 3.24 2.13
CA ALA A 93 -17.07 3.97 0.96
C ALA A 93 -16.28 3.05 0.03
N VAL A 94 -15.43 2.19 0.58
CA VAL A 94 -14.64 1.23 -0.21
C VAL A 94 -15.54 0.22 -0.90
N ARG A 95 -16.55 -0.27 -0.22
CA ARG A 95 -17.52 -1.22 -0.80
C ARG A 95 -18.27 -0.61 -1.97
N ALA A 96 -18.70 0.65 -1.84
CA ALA A 96 -19.39 1.37 -2.92
C ALA A 96 -18.45 1.56 -4.12
N GLU A 97 -17.20 1.91 -3.88
CA GLU A 97 -16.20 2.06 -4.95
C GLU A 97 -15.92 0.73 -5.64
N ALA A 98 -15.80 -0.35 -4.87
CA ALA A 98 -15.60 -1.70 -5.42
C ALA A 98 -16.76 -2.08 -6.34
N ASP A 99 -18.00 -1.83 -5.92
CA ASP A 99 -19.17 -2.14 -6.73
C ASP A 99 -19.18 -1.33 -8.04
N ALA A 100 -18.84 -0.04 -7.97
CA ALA A 100 -18.73 0.81 -9.15
C ALA A 100 -17.66 0.30 -10.12
N CYS A 101 -16.49 -0.09 -9.62
CA CYS A 101 -15.41 -0.62 -10.45
C CYS A 101 -15.80 -1.97 -11.09
N ARG A 102 -16.49 -2.84 -10.34
CA ARG A 102 -16.97 -4.12 -10.89
C ARG A 102 -17.91 -3.91 -12.06
N GLN A 103 -18.81 -2.94 -11.93
CA GLN A 103 -19.78 -2.62 -12.99
C GLN A 103 -19.04 -2.11 -14.25
N ILE A 104 -18.08 -1.22 -14.08
CA ILE A 104 -17.29 -0.69 -15.19
C ILE A 104 -16.51 -1.81 -15.86
N VAL A 105 -15.85 -2.68 -15.08
CA VAL A 105 -15.07 -3.81 -15.62
C VAL A 105 -16.00 -4.74 -16.41
N ALA A 106 -17.16 -5.08 -15.89
CA ALA A 106 -18.11 -5.97 -16.56
C ALA A 106 -18.57 -5.38 -17.89
N ASP A 107 -18.93 -4.08 -17.90
CA ASP A 107 -19.40 -3.40 -19.12
C ASP A 107 -18.32 -3.32 -20.19
N LEU A 108 -17.08 -3.00 -19.80
CA LEU A 108 -15.97 -2.89 -20.74
C LEU A 108 -15.52 -4.25 -21.28
N ASP A 109 -15.56 -5.29 -20.44
CA ASP A 109 -15.25 -6.66 -20.89
C ASP A 109 -16.26 -7.14 -21.94
N GLN A 110 -17.54 -6.81 -21.77
CA GLN A 110 -18.58 -7.17 -22.74
C GLN A 110 -18.38 -6.49 -24.09
N ARG A 111 -17.98 -5.21 -24.09
CA ARG A 111 -17.73 -4.48 -25.34
C ARG A 111 -16.52 -4.99 -26.11
N ASN A 112 -15.53 -5.50 -25.37
CA ASN A 112 -14.31 -6.05 -25.94
C ASN A 112 -13.65 -5.13 -26.99
N ASP A 113 -13.60 -3.82 -26.67
CA ASP A 113 -13.04 -2.80 -27.54
C ASP A 113 -11.58 -2.52 -27.14
N PRO A 114 -10.62 -2.63 -28.07
CA PRO A 114 -9.21 -2.31 -27.77
C PRO A 114 -9.00 -0.90 -27.22
N GLN A 115 -9.87 0.06 -27.57
CA GLN A 115 -9.76 1.44 -27.07
C GLN A 115 -10.07 1.54 -25.56
N ASP A 116 -10.74 0.56 -24.98
CA ASP A 116 -11.12 0.53 -23.58
C ASP A 116 -10.05 -0.10 -22.67
N GLN A 117 -8.94 -0.62 -23.23
CA GLN A 117 -7.96 -1.39 -22.46
C GLN A 117 -7.35 -0.61 -21.29
N ALA A 118 -6.98 0.65 -21.50
CA ALA A 118 -6.39 1.46 -20.43
C ALA A 118 -7.39 1.70 -19.30
N THR A 119 -8.63 2.02 -19.62
CA THR A 119 -9.69 2.24 -18.63
C THR A 119 -10.02 0.95 -17.90
N LEU A 120 -10.09 -0.17 -18.61
CA LEU A 120 -10.34 -1.50 -18.04
C LEU A 120 -9.24 -1.87 -17.03
N GLU A 121 -7.98 -1.72 -17.41
CA GLU A 121 -6.85 -2.03 -16.56
C GLU A 121 -6.83 -1.15 -15.29
N THR A 122 -7.09 0.14 -15.43
CA THR A 122 -7.16 1.06 -14.29
C THR A 122 -8.25 0.65 -13.30
N ASN A 123 -9.43 0.28 -13.80
CA ASN A 123 -10.53 -0.14 -12.94
C ASN A 123 -10.29 -1.51 -12.30
N ARG A 124 -9.63 -2.43 -13.00
CA ARG A 124 -9.24 -3.71 -12.40
C ARG A 124 -8.29 -3.51 -11.23
N LYS A 125 -7.30 -2.63 -11.38
CA LYS A 125 -6.35 -2.34 -10.32
C LYS A 125 -7.00 -1.63 -9.14
N MET A 126 -7.90 -0.71 -9.40
CA MET A 126 -8.65 -0.05 -8.34
C MET A 126 -9.54 -1.06 -7.60
N LEU A 127 -10.14 -2.01 -8.32
CA LEU A 127 -10.92 -3.08 -7.71
C LEU A 127 -10.04 -3.96 -6.81
N GLU A 128 -8.85 -4.33 -7.27
CA GLU A 128 -7.90 -5.08 -6.44
C GLU A 128 -7.57 -4.34 -5.15
N TRP A 129 -7.37 -3.02 -5.25
CA TRP A 129 -7.10 -2.18 -4.08
C TRP A 129 -8.29 -2.13 -3.12
N CYS A 130 -9.49 -1.98 -3.64
CA CYS A 130 -10.71 -2.03 -2.81
C CYS A 130 -10.85 -3.38 -2.11
N GLU A 131 -10.61 -4.47 -2.83
CA GLU A 131 -10.67 -5.82 -2.27
C GLU A 131 -9.62 -6.03 -1.17
N ALA A 132 -8.41 -5.51 -1.36
CA ALA A 132 -7.36 -5.57 -0.34
C ALA A 132 -7.79 -4.85 0.95
N GLN A 133 -8.41 -3.68 0.81
CA GLN A 133 -8.93 -2.95 1.96
C GLN A 133 -10.06 -3.71 2.66
N LEU A 134 -11.00 -4.26 1.90
CA LEU A 134 -12.11 -5.03 2.47
C LEU A 134 -11.63 -6.30 3.16
N ASN A 135 -10.63 -6.98 2.58
CA ASN A 135 -10.04 -8.17 3.20
C ASN A 135 -9.33 -7.82 4.51
N TYR A 136 -8.65 -6.69 4.56
CA TYR A 136 -8.01 -6.23 5.80
C TYR A 136 -9.06 -5.97 6.88
N VAL A 137 -10.13 -5.27 6.55
CA VAL A 137 -11.22 -4.95 7.50
C VAL A 137 -11.85 -6.24 8.01
N ALA A 138 -12.10 -7.21 7.14
CA ALA A 138 -12.72 -8.49 7.52
C ALA A 138 -11.84 -9.33 8.45
N ALA A 139 -10.52 -9.16 8.36
CA ALA A 139 -9.56 -9.95 9.15
C ALA A 139 -9.22 -9.34 10.51
N ARG A 140 -9.57 -8.08 10.76
CA ARG A 140 -9.25 -7.40 12.02
C ARG A 140 -10.30 -7.59 13.10
#